data_2033ad3b9664183b0785d2a2e681f90e
#
_entry.id   2033ad3b9664183b0785d2a2e681f90e
#
_cell.length_a   1.000
_cell.length_b   1.000
_cell.length_c   1.000
_cell.angle_alpha   90.00
_cell.angle_beta   90.00
_cell.angle_gamma   90.00
#
_symmetry.space_group_name_H-M   'P 1'
#
loop_
_entity.id
_entity.type
_entity.pdbx_description
1 polymer ?
#
loop_
_entity_poly.entity_id
_entity_poly.type
_entity_poly.pdbx_seq_one_letter_code
_entity_poly.pdbx_strand_id
1 'polypeptide(L)'
;VSQLARAQRTATSATTAPDLAGGGSLTITRGSGTPKTVSLADGGTLQDLRDAINAADAGVSAQIINNGTVNQLVISSKESGAANAFKLEGSGGLSEFSFDPSAPAGAMVSVQQAKDAMLSIDGLAITRSTNTISDAIDGVTLTLAKPTDGETTMTVARNDETAKKAIDDFAKAY
;
A
#
# COMPACT_ATOMS: atom_id res chain seq x y z
N VAL A 1 15.83 10.86 -7.34
CA VAL A 1 14.90 9.81 -6.86
C VAL A 1 15.06 8.60 -7.73
N SER A 2 15.53 7.48 -7.19
CA SER A 2 15.73 6.24 -7.94
C SER A 2 14.51 5.32 -7.89
N GLN A 3 13.74 5.35 -6.82
CA GLN A 3 12.58 4.50 -6.62
C GLN A 3 11.52 5.19 -5.75
N LEU A 4 10.24 4.97 -6.08
CA LEU A 4 9.12 5.35 -5.22
C LEU A 4 8.77 4.23 -4.24
N ALA A 5 8.27 4.61 -3.07
CA ALA A 5 7.61 3.67 -2.17
C ALA A 5 6.33 3.15 -2.82
N ARG A 6 6.09 1.86 -2.66
CA ARG A 6 4.89 1.17 -3.19
C ARG A 6 4.27 0.26 -2.15
N ALA A 7 2.95 0.24 -2.11
CA ALA A 7 2.20 -0.76 -1.34
C ALA A 7 2.19 -2.09 -2.09
N GLN A 8 2.15 -3.20 -1.35
CA GLN A 8 1.93 -4.50 -1.95
C GLN A 8 0.49 -4.62 -2.46
N ARG A 9 0.33 -5.33 -3.59
CA ARG A 9 -0.97 -5.69 -4.13
C ARG A 9 -0.91 -7.10 -4.70
N THR A 10 -1.90 -7.92 -4.33
CA THR A 10 -2.10 -9.28 -4.88
C THR A 10 -3.53 -9.38 -5.42
N ALA A 11 -3.74 -10.31 -6.32
CA ALA A 11 -5.06 -10.60 -6.88
C ALA A 11 -5.24 -12.11 -7.09
N THR A 12 -6.49 -12.58 -7.04
CA THR A 12 -6.85 -13.91 -7.53
C THR A 12 -6.66 -14.01 -9.04
N SER A 13 -6.69 -15.23 -9.57
CA SER A 13 -6.55 -15.47 -11.01
C SER A 13 -7.47 -14.58 -11.87
N ALA A 14 -6.95 -14.12 -12.99
CA ALA A 14 -7.70 -13.32 -13.96
C ALA A 14 -8.63 -14.16 -14.87
N THR A 15 -8.51 -15.48 -14.84
CA THR A 15 -9.23 -16.39 -15.75
C THR A 15 -10.14 -17.39 -15.03
N THR A 16 -9.92 -17.61 -13.74
CA THR A 16 -10.66 -18.60 -12.95
C THR A 16 -11.27 -17.92 -11.73
N ALA A 17 -12.57 -18.08 -11.56
CA ALA A 17 -13.24 -17.63 -10.33
C ALA A 17 -12.78 -18.48 -9.14
N PRO A 18 -12.53 -17.86 -7.96
CA PRO A 18 -12.15 -18.63 -6.78
C PRO A 18 -13.29 -19.51 -6.29
N ASP A 19 -12.95 -20.72 -5.84
CA ASP A 19 -13.92 -21.65 -5.21
C ASP A 19 -13.97 -21.38 -3.70
N LEU A 20 -15.14 -21.03 -3.22
CA LEU A 20 -15.42 -20.71 -1.81
C LEU A 20 -16.39 -21.74 -1.16
N ALA A 21 -16.73 -22.82 -1.87
CA ALA A 21 -17.78 -23.74 -1.46
C ALA A 21 -17.54 -24.40 -0.09
N GLY A 22 -16.29 -24.56 0.32
CA GLY A 22 -15.93 -25.24 1.57
C GLY A 22 -15.70 -24.32 2.77
N GLY A 23 -15.95 -23.02 2.67
CA GLY A 23 -15.58 -22.08 3.73
C GLY A 23 -14.10 -22.20 4.16
N GLY A 24 -13.73 -21.61 5.29
CA GLY A 24 -12.36 -21.75 5.80
C GLY A 24 -11.89 -20.54 6.59
N SER A 25 -10.58 -20.47 6.83
CA SER A 25 -9.95 -19.31 7.45
C SER A 25 -8.81 -18.74 6.61
N LEU A 26 -8.63 -17.43 6.69
CA LEU A 26 -7.54 -16.70 6.06
C LEU A 26 -6.79 -15.90 7.12
N THR A 27 -5.53 -16.25 7.35
CA THR A 27 -4.66 -15.51 8.26
C THR A 27 -3.84 -14.51 7.47
N ILE A 28 -3.89 -13.25 7.90
CA ILE A 28 -3.19 -12.12 7.28
C ILE A 28 -2.09 -11.67 8.23
N THR A 29 -0.85 -11.71 7.78
CA THR A 29 0.31 -11.24 8.52
C THR A 29 0.98 -10.12 7.74
N ARG A 30 1.06 -8.89 8.30
CA ARG A 30 1.73 -7.75 7.68
C ARG A 30 3.10 -7.56 8.34
N GLY A 31 4.17 -7.63 7.56
CA GLY A 31 5.54 -7.52 8.03
C GLY A 31 5.82 -8.47 9.20
N SER A 32 6.29 -7.92 10.32
CA SER A 32 6.49 -8.62 11.59
C SER A 32 5.34 -8.41 12.59
N GLY A 33 4.18 -7.91 12.12
CA GLY A 33 3.02 -7.62 12.97
C GLY A 33 2.29 -8.87 13.44
N THR A 34 1.33 -8.69 14.34
CA THR A 34 0.47 -9.77 14.86
C THR A 34 -0.45 -10.27 13.75
N PRO A 35 -0.49 -11.60 13.49
CA PRO A 35 -1.41 -12.17 12.52
C PRO A 35 -2.88 -11.89 12.89
N LYS A 36 -3.71 -11.64 11.89
CA LYS A 36 -5.16 -11.51 12.02
C LYS A 36 -5.82 -12.59 11.19
N THR A 37 -6.72 -13.34 11.78
CA THR A 37 -7.45 -14.42 11.10
C THR A 37 -8.90 -14.02 10.89
N VAL A 38 -9.36 -14.17 9.66
CA VAL A 38 -10.77 -14.06 9.27
C VAL A 38 -11.30 -15.44 8.90
N SER A 39 -12.57 -15.69 9.16
CA SER A 39 -13.21 -16.96 8.85
C SER A 39 -14.40 -16.72 7.92
N LEU A 40 -14.59 -17.64 6.98
CA LEU A 40 -15.74 -17.69 6.10
C LEU A 40 -16.49 -19.00 6.33
N ALA A 41 -17.79 -18.90 6.51
CA ALA A 41 -18.65 -20.09 6.64
C ALA A 41 -18.82 -20.79 5.27
N ASP A 42 -19.22 -22.07 5.32
CA ASP A 42 -19.57 -22.81 4.12
C ASP A 42 -20.66 -22.09 3.34
N GLY A 43 -20.47 -21.97 2.03
CA GLY A 43 -21.38 -21.23 1.13
C GLY A 43 -21.25 -19.70 1.19
N GLY A 44 -20.25 -19.19 1.91
CA GLY A 44 -19.93 -17.77 1.90
C GLY A 44 -19.48 -17.28 0.52
N THR A 45 -19.69 -16.02 0.25
CA THR A 45 -19.40 -15.38 -1.04
C THR A 45 -18.06 -14.63 -1.02
N LEU A 46 -17.58 -14.27 -2.20
CA LEU A 46 -16.38 -13.41 -2.35
C LEU A 46 -16.60 -12.03 -1.70
N GLN A 47 -17.84 -11.53 -1.69
CA GLN A 47 -18.23 -10.31 -1.02
C GLN A 47 -18.09 -10.45 0.50
N ASP A 48 -18.54 -11.57 1.07
CA ASP A 48 -18.42 -11.83 2.50
C ASP A 48 -16.94 -11.91 2.93
N LEU A 49 -16.10 -12.57 2.11
CA LEU A 49 -14.65 -12.62 2.36
C LEU A 49 -14.01 -11.22 2.29
N ARG A 50 -14.34 -10.42 1.28
CA ARG A 50 -13.88 -9.01 1.18
C ARG A 50 -14.25 -8.23 2.43
N ASP A 51 -15.49 -8.33 2.88
CA ASP A 51 -16.00 -7.56 4.03
C ASP A 51 -15.36 -8.03 5.33
N ALA A 52 -15.16 -9.35 5.50
CA ALA A 52 -14.44 -9.91 6.64
C ALA A 52 -12.97 -9.43 6.69
N ILE A 53 -12.26 -9.41 5.55
CA ILE A 53 -10.89 -8.90 5.48
C ILE A 53 -10.84 -7.41 5.88
N ASN A 54 -11.77 -6.60 5.35
CA ASN A 54 -11.81 -5.16 5.64
C ASN A 54 -12.17 -4.88 7.11
N ALA A 55 -13.06 -5.68 7.70
CA ALA A 55 -13.46 -5.56 9.11
C ALA A 55 -12.35 -5.99 10.08
N ALA A 56 -11.44 -6.89 9.67
CA ALA A 56 -10.37 -7.39 10.53
C ALA A 56 -9.31 -6.33 10.87
N ASP A 57 -9.26 -5.23 10.13
CA ASP A 57 -8.25 -4.16 10.24
C ASP A 57 -6.81 -4.69 10.37
N ALA A 58 -6.46 -5.60 9.45
CA ALA A 58 -5.14 -6.25 9.39
C ALA A 58 -4.08 -5.40 8.67
N GLY A 59 -4.32 -4.10 8.47
CA GLY A 59 -3.44 -3.21 7.72
C GLY A 59 -3.49 -3.43 6.21
N VAL A 60 -4.49 -4.18 5.73
CA VAL A 60 -4.78 -4.40 4.32
C VAL A 60 -6.19 -3.94 3.98
N SER A 61 -6.46 -3.73 2.71
CA SER A 61 -7.79 -3.50 2.16
C SER A 61 -8.08 -4.48 1.05
N ALA A 62 -9.30 -4.99 1.01
CA ALA A 62 -9.78 -5.91 -0.03
C ALA A 62 -10.86 -5.25 -0.87
N GLN A 63 -10.83 -5.49 -2.18
CA GLN A 63 -11.83 -5.06 -3.12
C GLN A 63 -12.06 -6.12 -4.20
N ILE A 64 -13.23 -6.11 -4.80
CA ILE A 64 -13.56 -7.01 -5.92
C ILE A 64 -13.54 -6.19 -7.19
N ILE A 65 -12.79 -6.66 -8.18
CA ILE A 65 -12.67 -6.06 -9.50
C ILE A 65 -13.19 -7.08 -10.52
N ASN A 66 -14.17 -6.69 -11.32
CA ASN A 66 -14.61 -7.47 -12.47
C ASN A 66 -13.78 -7.07 -13.69
N ASN A 67 -13.10 -8.05 -14.30
CA ASN A 67 -12.28 -7.84 -15.49
C ASN A 67 -13.03 -8.13 -16.81
N GLY A 68 -14.34 -8.32 -16.76
CA GLY A 68 -15.19 -8.69 -17.89
C GLY A 68 -15.37 -10.21 -18.05
N THR A 69 -14.54 -11.02 -17.37
CA THR A 69 -14.59 -12.49 -17.41
C THR A 69 -14.93 -13.07 -16.04
N VAL A 70 -14.20 -12.64 -15.02
CA VAL A 70 -14.35 -13.10 -13.62
C VAL A 70 -14.25 -11.95 -12.64
N ASN A 71 -14.83 -12.16 -11.45
CA ASN A 71 -14.61 -11.30 -10.31
C ASN A 71 -13.31 -11.70 -9.60
N GLN A 72 -12.37 -10.78 -9.53
CA GLN A 72 -11.10 -10.96 -8.84
C GLN A 72 -11.13 -10.30 -7.47
N LEU A 73 -10.68 -11.02 -6.43
CA LEU A 73 -10.37 -10.39 -5.16
C LEU A 73 -8.98 -9.79 -5.24
N VAL A 74 -8.88 -8.49 -5.00
CA VAL A 74 -7.63 -7.75 -4.94
C VAL A 74 -7.41 -7.32 -3.50
N ILE A 75 -6.26 -7.70 -2.94
CA ILE A 75 -5.86 -7.31 -1.58
C ILE A 75 -4.63 -6.41 -1.69
N SER A 76 -4.70 -5.26 -1.03
CA SER A 76 -3.64 -4.25 -1.06
C SER A 76 -3.24 -3.86 0.37
N SER A 77 -1.95 -3.67 0.62
CA SER A 77 -1.49 -3.02 1.85
C SER A 77 -2.04 -1.59 1.92
N LYS A 78 -2.50 -1.15 3.09
CA LYS A 78 -2.94 0.24 3.32
C LYS A 78 -1.77 1.23 3.26
N GLU A 79 -0.56 0.75 3.54
CA GLU A 79 0.66 1.55 3.59
C GLU A 79 1.69 1.04 2.59
N SER A 80 2.51 1.95 2.05
CA SER A 80 3.67 1.63 1.23
C SER A 80 4.87 1.22 2.07
N GLY A 81 5.92 0.73 1.41
CA GLY A 81 7.18 0.35 2.05
C GLY A 81 7.34 -1.16 2.20
N ALA A 82 8.58 -1.63 2.10
CA ALA A 82 8.92 -3.05 2.13
C ALA A 82 8.49 -3.74 3.43
N ALA A 83 8.58 -3.04 4.56
CA ALA A 83 8.16 -3.56 5.88
C ALA A 83 6.63 -3.76 6.00
N ASN A 84 5.84 -3.19 5.09
CA ASN A 84 4.38 -3.32 5.04
C ASN A 84 3.92 -4.39 4.05
N ALA A 85 4.83 -5.21 3.56
CA ALA A 85 4.48 -6.42 2.82
C ALA A 85 3.64 -7.35 3.69
N PHE A 86 2.65 -8.02 3.09
CA PHE A 86 1.81 -8.97 3.80
C PHE A 86 1.89 -10.37 3.20
N LYS A 87 1.66 -11.35 4.05
CA LYS A 87 1.49 -12.77 3.74
C LYS A 87 0.05 -13.18 4.04
N LEU A 88 -0.47 -14.09 3.24
CA LEU A 88 -1.80 -14.70 3.38
C LEU A 88 -1.64 -16.21 3.53
N GLU A 89 -2.25 -16.78 4.55
CA GLU A 89 -2.27 -18.23 4.79
C GLU A 89 -3.73 -18.68 4.88
N GLY A 90 -4.22 -19.28 3.81
CA GLY A 90 -5.57 -19.81 3.70
C GLY A 90 -5.64 -21.26 4.10
N SER A 91 -6.77 -21.67 4.71
CA SER A 91 -7.08 -23.05 5.03
C SER A 91 -8.52 -23.40 4.63
N GLY A 92 -8.79 -24.68 4.44
CA GLY A 92 -10.08 -25.14 3.93
C GLY A 92 -10.36 -24.61 2.51
N GLY A 93 -11.56 -24.17 2.23
CA GLY A 93 -11.94 -23.54 0.95
C GLY A 93 -11.24 -22.22 0.67
N LEU A 94 -10.49 -21.65 1.62
CA LEU A 94 -9.70 -20.44 1.40
C LEU A 94 -8.22 -20.72 1.10
N SER A 95 -7.80 -21.97 0.92
CA SER A 95 -6.40 -22.35 0.65
C SER A 95 -5.82 -21.71 -0.62
N GLU A 96 -6.65 -21.48 -1.64
CA GLU A 96 -6.24 -20.81 -2.89
C GLU A 96 -5.94 -19.32 -2.73
N PHE A 97 -6.38 -18.69 -1.63
CA PHE A 97 -6.05 -17.30 -1.31
C PHE A 97 -4.70 -17.15 -0.61
N SER A 98 -3.94 -18.24 -0.46
CA SER A 98 -2.60 -18.19 0.12
C SER A 98 -1.65 -17.40 -0.78
N PHE A 99 -0.81 -16.56 -0.16
CA PHE A 99 0.20 -15.76 -0.82
C PHE A 99 1.38 -15.51 0.11
N ASP A 100 2.59 -15.80 -0.37
CA ASP A 100 3.84 -15.44 0.29
C ASP A 100 4.69 -14.60 -0.67
N PRO A 101 5.04 -13.33 -0.34
CA PRO A 101 5.86 -12.50 -1.22
C PRO A 101 7.29 -13.04 -1.44
N SER A 102 7.79 -13.87 -0.52
CA SER A 102 9.13 -14.49 -0.62
C SER A 102 9.13 -15.82 -1.33
N ALA A 103 7.98 -16.48 -1.40
CA ALA A 103 7.82 -17.78 -2.05
C ALA A 103 6.45 -17.81 -2.76
N PRO A 104 6.31 -17.15 -3.92
CA PRO A 104 5.03 -17.05 -4.61
C PRO A 104 4.58 -18.42 -5.14
N ALA A 105 3.99 -19.20 -4.25
CA ALA A 105 3.30 -20.45 -4.53
C ALA A 105 1.85 -20.28 -4.07
N GLY A 106 0.91 -20.44 -4.95
CA GLY A 106 -0.52 -20.28 -4.66
C GLY A 106 -1.28 -19.72 -5.84
N ALA A 107 -2.61 -19.66 -5.72
CA ALA A 107 -3.46 -19.16 -6.80
C ALA A 107 -3.50 -17.61 -6.86
N MET A 108 -3.00 -16.94 -5.83
CA MET A 108 -2.88 -15.48 -5.86
C MET A 108 -1.61 -15.03 -6.58
N VAL A 109 -1.76 -14.05 -7.45
CA VAL A 109 -0.67 -13.45 -8.21
C VAL A 109 -0.24 -12.11 -7.61
N SER A 110 1.08 -11.86 -7.63
CA SER A 110 1.61 -10.56 -7.26
C SER A 110 1.34 -9.54 -8.38
N VAL A 111 0.54 -8.53 -8.09
CA VAL A 111 0.28 -7.41 -9.00
C VAL A 111 1.31 -6.29 -8.80
N GLN A 112 1.68 -6.05 -7.55
CA GLN A 112 2.67 -5.06 -7.16
C GLN A 112 3.39 -5.49 -5.88
N GLN A 113 4.71 -5.42 -5.90
CA GLN A 113 5.52 -5.66 -4.70
C GLN A 113 5.61 -4.41 -3.83
N ALA A 114 5.63 -4.62 -2.51
CA ALA A 114 5.97 -3.57 -1.54
C ALA A 114 7.40 -3.11 -1.76
N LYS A 115 7.63 -1.80 -1.79
CA LYS A 115 8.96 -1.20 -1.94
C LYS A 115 9.06 0.08 -1.14
N ASP A 116 10.27 0.37 -0.66
CA ASP A 116 10.61 1.65 -0.07
C ASP A 116 10.93 2.69 -1.15
N ALA A 117 10.73 3.96 -0.83
CA ALA A 117 11.29 5.06 -1.60
C ALA A 117 12.80 5.12 -1.40
N MET A 118 13.52 5.35 -2.48
CA MET A 118 14.97 5.52 -2.48
C MET A 118 15.34 6.79 -3.25
N LEU A 119 16.11 7.67 -2.60
CA LEU A 119 16.60 8.90 -3.21
C LEU A 119 18.00 9.21 -2.66
N SER A 120 18.68 10.12 -3.32
CA SER A 120 19.93 10.70 -2.83
C SER A 120 19.78 12.22 -2.72
N ILE A 121 20.24 12.80 -1.63
CA ILE A 121 20.31 14.25 -1.42
C ILE A 121 21.78 14.58 -1.14
N ASP A 122 22.39 15.41 -1.96
CA ASP A 122 23.81 15.81 -1.87
C ASP A 122 24.77 14.59 -1.73
N GLY A 123 24.47 13.51 -2.47
CA GLY A 123 25.24 12.27 -2.41
C GLY A 123 24.87 11.31 -1.26
N LEU A 124 24.04 11.72 -0.32
CA LEU A 124 23.62 10.89 0.81
C LEU A 124 22.39 10.05 0.41
N ALA A 125 22.50 8.73 0.51
CA ALA A 125 21.39 7.81 0.23
C ALA A 125 20.35 7.85 1.36
N ILE A 126 19.08 8.00 1.00
CA ILE A 126 17.93 8.06 1.91
C ILE A 126 16.93 7.00 1.48
N THR A 127 16.44 6.22 2.43
CA THR A 127 15.39 5.22 2.21
C THR A 127 14.25 5.50 3.17
N ARG A 128 12.99 5.54 2.65
CA ARG A 128 11.77 5.76 3.46
C ARG A 128 10.64 4.86 2.97
N SER A 129 9.79 4.45 3.89
CA SER A 129 8.62 3.63 3.57
C SER A 129 7.50 4.39 2.85
N THR A 130 7.57 5.72 2.80
CA THR A 130 6.55 6.60 2.19
C THR A 130 7.17 7.51 1.14
N ASN A 131 6.32 8.06 0.26
CA ASN A 131 6.73 9.06 -0.74
C ASN A 131 6.66 10.50 -0.21
N THR A 132 6.16 10.70 1.01
CA THR A 132 6.18 11.99 1.70
C THR A 132 7.20 11.89 2.83
N ILE A 133 8.24 12.70 2.73
CA ILE A 133 9.43 12.65 3.60
C ILE A 133 9.57 14.03 4.25
N SER A 134 9.39 14.09 5.56
CA SER A 134 9.45 15.34 6.34
C SER A 134 10.64 15.42 7.29
N ASP A 135 11.48 14.39 7.30
CA ASP A 135 12.58 14.20 8.25
C ASP A 135 13.95 14.09 7.58
N ALA A 136 14.04 14.29 6.27
CA ALA A 136 15.31 14.23 5.55
C ALA A 136 16.06 15.58 5.54
N ILE A 137 15.32 16.69 5.54
CA ILE A 137 15.88 18.06 5.60
C ILE A 137 15.04 18.82 6.62
N ASP A 138 15.70 19.45 7.57
CA ASP A 138 15.02 20.21 8.62
C ASP A 138 14.11 21.32 8.03
N GLY A 139 12.85 21.33 8.48
CA GLY A 139 11.84 22.28 8.01
C GLY A 139 11.33 22.07 6.58
N VAL A 140 11.70 20.98 5.89
CA VAL A 140 11.29 20.69 4.52
C VAL A 140 10.54 19.37 4.43
N THR A 141 9.39 19.38 3.78
CA THR A 141 8.67 18.15 3.40
C THR A 141 8.80 17.91 1.90
N LEU A 142 9.38 16.78 1.54
CA LEU A 142 9.54 16.32 0.17
C LEU A 142 8.39 15.38 -0.21
N THR A 143 7.74 15.62 -1.34
CA THR A 143 6.77 14.70 -1.93
C THR A 143 7.33 14.14 -3.23
N LEU A 144 7.60 12.84 -3.26
CA LEU A 144 8.17 12.17 -4.41
C LEU A 144 7.03 11.79 -5.38
N ALA A 145 7.03 12.37 -6.58
CA ALA A 145 5.99 12.12 -7.59
C ALA A 145 6.40 11.05 -8.61
N LYS A 146 7.69 11.00 -8.97
CA LYS A 146 8.24 10.05 -9.96
C LYS A 146 9.75 9.87 -9.76
N PRO A 147 10.33 8.75 -10.24
CA PRO A 147 11.78 8.64 -10.39
C PRO A 147 12.31 9.74 -11.34
N THR A 148 13.56 10.14 -11.13
CA THR A 148 14.23 11.16 -11.96
C THR A 148 15.37 10.52 -12.73
N ASP A 149 15.52 10.92 -13.99
CA ASP A 149 16.65 10.52 -14.84
C ASP A 149 17.78 11.55 -14.64
N GLY A 150 18.62 11.33 -13.62
CA GLY A 150 19.72 12.22 -13.27
C GLY A 150 19.43 13.15 -12.10
N GLU A 151 20.33 14.12 -11.91
CA GLU A 151 20.26 15.09 -10.83
C GLU A 151 19.16 16.13 -11.09
N THR A 152 18.48 16.50 -10.02
CA THR A 152 17.44 17.54 -10.04
C THR A 152 17.77 18.55 -8.96
N THR A 153 17.84 19.81 -9.34
CA THR A 153 18.07 20.91 -8.40
C THR A 153 16.75 21.33 -7.77
N MET A 154 16.73 21.39 -6.45
CA MET A 154 15.62 21.95 -5.66
C MET A 154 16.06 23.26 -5.06
N THR A 155 15.28 24.31 -5.30
CA THR A 155 15.52 25.63 -4.69
C THR A 155 14.50 25.84 -3.58
N VAL A 156 14.99 26.10 -2.37
CA VAL A 156 14.17 26.49 -1.21
C VAL A 156 14.24 28.02 -1.12
N ALA A 157 13.11 28.67 -1.28
CA ALA A 157 12.98 30.11 -1.11
C ALA A 157 12.04 30.42 0.03
N ARG A 158 12.36 31.49 0.78
CA ARG A 158 11.47 32.00 1.81
C ARG A 158 10.21 32.57 1.17
N ASN A 159 9.04 32.16 1.67
CA ASN A 159 7.77 32.74 1.25
C ASN A 159 7.42 33.90 2.19
N ASP A 160 7.75 35.12 1.75
CA ASP A 160 7.44 36.33 2.51
C ASP A 160 6.06 36.92 2.17
N GLU A 161 5.30 36.34 1.22
CA GLU A 161 4.01 36.89 0.78
C GLU A 161 2.96 36.88 1.88
N THR A 162 2.92 35.83 2.72
CA THR A 162 2.00 35.77 3.85
C THR A 162 2.28 36.85 4.89
N ALA A 163 3.57 37.13 5.14
CA ALA A 163 3.99 38.19 6.05
C ALA A 163 3.66 39.58 5.47
N LYS A 164 3.93 39.80 4.18
CA LYS A 164 3.55 41.04 3.48
C LYS A 164 2.05 41.27 3.51
N LYS A 165 1.26 40.24 3.21
CA LYS A 165 -0.20 40.34 3.25
C LYS A 165 -0.72 40.67 4.62
N ALA A 166 -0.19 40.07 5.68
CA ALA A 166 -0.58 40.38 7.05
C ALA A 166 -0.25 41.83 7.43
N ILE A 167 0.90 42.36 6.99
CA ILE A 167 1.29 43.76 7.21
C ILE A 167 0.38 44.71 6.39
N ASP A 168 0.10 44.38 5.13
CA ASP A 168 -0.81 45.18 4.28
C ASP A 168 -2.25 45.22 4.82
N ASP A 169 -2.76 44.07 5.30
CA ASP A 169 -4.09 43.96 5.90
C ASP A 169 -4.17 44.78 7.20
N PHE A 170 -3.12 44.75 8.02
CA PHE A 170 -3.03 45.57 9.22
C PHE A 170 -3.00 47.08 8.88
N ALA A 171 -2.17 47.48 7.90
CA ALA A 171 -2.07 48.87 7.47
C ALA A 171 -3.36 49.42 6.87
N LYS A 172 -4.15 48.57 6.20
CA LYS A 172 -5.48 48.97 5.65
C LYS A 172 -6.57 49.07 6.74
N ALA A 173 -6.42 48.36 7.84
CA ALA A 173 -7.36 48.35 8.95
C ALA A 173 -7.17 49.57 9.91
N TYR A 174 -6.07 50.30 9.76
CA TYR A 174 -5.73 51.50 10.55
C TYR A 174 -5.93 52.76 9.72
#